data_85986974a45c470be60c8ca7517846a8
#
_entry.id   85986974a45c470be60c8ca7517846a8
#
_cell.length_a   1.000
_cell.length_b   1.000
_cell.length_c   1.000
_cell.angle_alpha   90.00
_cell.angle_beta   90.00
_cell.angle_gamma   90.00
#
_symmetry.space_group_name_H-M   'P 1'
#
loop_
_entity.id
_entity.type
_entity.pdbx_description
1 polymer ?
#
loop_
_entity_poly.entity_id
_entity_poly.type
_entity_poly.pdbx_seq_one_letter_code
_entity_poly.pdbx_strand_id
1 'polypeptide(L)'
;MKYSRDEAKFLLENYNNIRFECNDFLLNVYQPGDKSEVSNQKTGRENERNLIKKLDDKHYQENKRILKCIDKYMKSLDVETYRIVYAKYFNRMKNYDIATKYHMHISTVKRKLSSQLDIFLKLINTD
;
A
#
# COMPACT_ATOMS: atom_id res chain seq x y z
N MET A 1 -7.50 -14.70 -3.50
CA MET A 1 -6.11 -14.89 -3.15
C MET A 1 -5.83 -14.42 -1.75
N LYS A 2 -5.09 -15.19 -1.01
CA LYS A 2 -4.85 -14.82 0.37
C LYS A 2 -3.38 -14.59 0.64
N TYR A 3 -3.12 -13.64 1.51
CA TYR A 3 -1.75 -13.30 1.87
C TYR A 3 -1.36 -14.04 3.15
N SER A 4 -0.09 -14.44 3.22
CA SER A 4 0.47 -15.00 4.43
C SER A 4 0.86 -13.88 5.38
N ARG A 5 1.24 -14.26 6.59
CA ARG A 5 1.68 -13.29 7.61
C ARG A 5 2.90 -12.52 7.13
N ASP A 6 3.87 -13.21 6.53
CA ASP A 6 5.07 -12.55 6.03
C ASP A 6 4.75 -11.62 4.86
N GLU A 7 3.83 -12.03 4.00
CA GLU A 7 3.41 -11.20 2.89
C GLU A 7 2.68 -9.96 3.38
N ALA A 8 1.84 -10.10 4.40
CA ALA A 8 1.15 -8.95 4.98
C ALA A 8 2.14 -7.95 5.57
N LYS A 9 3.18 -8.47 6.24
CA LYS A 9 4.23 -7.62 6.78
C LYS A 9 4.95 -6.86 5.66
N PHE A 10 5.25 -7.57 4.57
CA PHE A 10 5.90 -6.97 3.42
C PHE A 10 5.04 -5.85 2.83
N LEU A 11 3.73 -6.04 2.76
CA LEU A 11 2.84 -5.02 2.22
C LEU A 11 2.88 -3.73 3.05
N LEU A 12 2.89 -3.88 4.38
CA LEU A 12 2.98 -2.71 5.26
C LEU A 12 4.32 -2.00 5.09
N GLU A 13 5.40 -2.76 5.00
CA GLU A 13 6.73 -2.19 4.85
C GLU A 13 6.92 -1.49 3.51
N ASN A 14 6.17 -1.89 2.52
CA ASN A 14 6.32 -1.37 1.17
C ASN A 14 5.17 -0.46 0.74
N TYR A 15 4.44 0.08 1.69
CA TYR A 15 3.31 0.96 1.40
C TYR A 15 3.70 2.10 0.45
N ASN A 16 4.81 2.76 0.74
CA ASN A 16 5.23 3.90 -0.09
C ASN A 16 5.59 3.47 -1.51
N ASN A 17 6.21 2.31 -1.66
CA ASN A 17 6.55 1.79 -2.97
C ASN A 17 5.30 1.41 -3.76
N ILE A 18 4.34 0.78 -3.09
CA ILE A 18 3.08 0.41 -3.74
C ILE A 18 2.33 1.66 -4.18
N ARG A 19 2.32 2.67 -3.34
CA ARG A 19 1.68 3.94 -3.65
C ARG A 19 2.36 4.60 -4.84
N PHE A 20 3.69 4.58 -4.86
CA PHE A 20 4.44 5.14 -5.97
C PHE A 20 4.11 4.41 -7.28
N GLU A 21 4.04 3.08 -7.24
CA GLU A 21 3.72 2.29 -8.41
C GLU A 21 2.33 2.63 -8.95
N CYS A 22 1.37 2.79 -8.06
CA CYS A 22 0.02 3.16 -8.47
C CYS A 22 0.00 4.54 -9.12
N ASN A 23 0.68 5.50 -8.53
CA ASN A 23 0.72 6.85 -9.07
C ASN A 23 1.45 6.90 -10.40
N ASP A 24 2.56 6.16 -10.51
CA ASP A 24 3.32 6.09 -11.74
C ASP A 24 2.48 5.46 -12.86
N PHE A 25 1.76 4.41 -12.53
CA PHE A 25 0.88 3.76 -13.49
C PHE A 25 -0.17 4.75 -14.00
N LEU A 26 -0.79 5.52 -13.10
CA LEU A 26 -1.80 6.50 -13.49
C LEU A 26 -1.20 7.59 -14.37
N LEU A 27 -0.02 8.06 -14.05
CA LEU A 27 0.64 9.07 -14.86
C LEU A 27 0.89 8.55 -16.28
N ASN A 28 1.34 7.31 -16.39
CA ASN A 28 1.59 6.73 -17.69
C ASN A 28 0.30 6.52 -18.49
N VAL A 29 -0.78 6.23 -17.81
CA VAL A 29 -2.06 6.04 -18.48
C VAL A 29 -2.63 7.36 -18.96
N TYR A 30 -2.57 8.39 -18.12
CA TYR A 30 -3.18 9.68 -18.46
C TYR A 30 -2.26 10.64 -19.20
N GLN A 31 -0.98 10.33 -19.30
CA GLN A 31 -0.13 11.17 -20.01
C GLN A 31 -0.26 10.95 -21.43
N PRO A 32 -0.46 11.94 -22.16
CA PRO A 32 -0.65 11.81 -23.54
C PRO A 32 0.68 11.56 -24.12
N GLY A 33 1.11 10.80 -24.13
CA GLY A 33 2.14 10.49 -24.52
C GLY A 33 2.85 11.19 -25.35
N ASP A 34 3.08 11.19 -26.05
CA ASP A 34 3.75 11.67 -26.78
C ASP A 34 3.38 12.28 -27.68
N LYS A 35 3.16 12.78 -27.77
CA LYS A 35 2.87 13.49 -28.54
C LYS A 35 3.08 13.34 -29.76
N SER A 36 3.39 12.92 -30.03
CA SER A 36 3.73 12.78 -31.17
C SER A 36 2.84 12.64 -31.97
N GLU A 37 2.19 12.58 -31.96
CA GLU A 37 1.50 12.44 -32.68
C GLU A 37 0.67 12.87 -33.20
N VAL A 38 0.43 13.11 -33.20
CA VAL A 38 -0.05 13.78 -33.73
C VAL A 38 -0.86 13.34 -34.50
N SER A 39 -1.03 13.01 -34.96
CA SER A 39 -1.66 12.67 -35.81
C SER A 39 -2.55 11.87 -35.76
N ASN A 40 -2.93 11.44 -35.20
CA ASN A 40 -3.66 10.61 -35.19
C ASN A 40 -4.81 10.80 -34.96
N GLN A 41 -5.50 10.78 -35.60
CA GLN A 41 -6.68 11.02 -35.56
C GLN A 41 -7.47 9.95 -35.14
N LYS A 42 -7.29 8.86 -35.29
CA LYS A 42 -8.13 7.83 -34.94
C LYS A 42 -8.14 7.72 -33.59
N THR A 43 -8.07 8.54 -32.98
CA THR A 43 -7.74 8.37 -31.84
C THR A 43 -8.65 8.49 -30.81
N GLY A 44 -9.60 9.10 -30.77
CA GLY A 44 -10.49 9.30 -29.70
C GLY A 44 -10.92 8.01 -29.07
N ARG A 45 -11.61 7.15 -29.83
CA ARG A 45 -12.08 5.93 -29.29
C ARG A 45 -11.00 4.96 -28.93
N GLU A 46 -9.95 4.89 -29.69
CA GLU A 46 -8.87 4.00 -29.39
C GLU A 46 -8.21 4.37 -28.09
N ASN A 47 -8.02 5.65 -27.85
CA ASN A 47 -7.40 6.09 -26.62
C ASN A 47 -8.29 5.79 -25.41
N GLU A 48 -9.60 5.93 -25.56
CA GLU A 48 -10.51 5.58 -24.50
C GLU A 48 -10.48 4.10 -24.18
N ARG A 49 -10.46 3.26 -25.19
CA ARG A 49 -10.38 1.83 -24.98
C ARG A 49 -9.09 1.43 -24.29
N ASN A 50 -7.99 2.03 -24.72
CA ASN A 50 -6.70 1.73 -24.10
C ASN A 50 -6.66 2.18 -22.66
N LEU A 51 -7.25 3.33 -22.36
CA LEU A 51 -7.34 3.82 -21.01
C LEU A 51 -8.14 2.87 -20.13
N ILE A 52 -9.30 2.43 -20.59
CA ILE A 52 -10.14 1.51 -19.86
C ILE A 52 -9.40 0.21 -19.59
N LYS A 53 -8.73 -0.33 -20.60
CA LYS A 53 -7.97 -1.55 -20.43
C LYS A 53 -6.87 -1.42 -19.40
N LYS A 54 -6.16 -0.30 -19.41
CA LYS A 54 -5.09 -0.11 -18.46
C LYS A 54 -5.62 0.07 -17.05
N LEU A 55 -6.72 0.76 -16.88
CA LEU A 55 -7.32 0.93 -15.57
C LEU A 55 -7.89 -0.38 -15.02
N ASP A 56 -8.18 -1.35 -15.91
CA ASP A 56 -8.65 -2.65 -15.48
C ASP A 56 -7.49 -3.62 -15.20
N ASP A 57 -6.26 -3.17 -15.31
CA ASP A 57 -5.10 -4.02 -15.03
C ASP A 57 -5.22 -4.62 -13.65
N LYS A 58 -5.07 -5.93 -13.56
CA LYS A 58 -5.27 -6.64 -12.30
C LYS A 58 -4.27 -6.26 -11.25
N HIS A 59 -3.02 -6.05 -11.66
CA HIS A 59 -1.98 -5.66 -10.73
C HIS A 59 -2.26 -4.28 -10.13
N TYR A 60 -2.67 -3.34 -10.98
CA TYR A 60 -3.03 -2.01 -10.53
C TYR A 60 -4.22 -2.05 -9.58
N GLN A 61 -5.25 -2.83 -9.92
CA GLN A 61 -6.43 -2.94 -9.08
C GLN A 61 -6.11 -3.55 -7.73
N GLU A 62 -5.24 -4.56 -7.72
CA GLU A 62 -4.84 -5.19 -6.47
C GLU A 62 -4.00 -4.22 -5.62
N ASN A 63 -3.08 -3.49 -6.22
CA ASN A 63 -2.31 -2.48 -5.49
C ASN A 63 -3.22 -1.43 -4.88
N LYS A 64 -4.22 -1.02 -5.64
CA LYS A 64 -5.20 -0.04 -5.17
C LYS A 64 -5.98 -0.56 -3.97
N ARG A 65 -6.40 -1.82 -4.04
CA ARG A 65 -7.10 -2.47 -2.93
C ARG A 65 -6.22 -2.54 -1.69
N ILE A 66 -4.96 -2.92 -1.88
CA ILE A 66 -4.00 -3.01 -0.78
C ILE A 66 -3.83 -1.64 -0.11
N LEU A 67 -3.67 -0.59 -0.89
CA LEU A 67 -3.52 0.76 -0.34
C LEU A 67 -4.74 1.17 0.46
N LYS A 68 -5.94 0.87 -0.05
CA LYS A 68 -7.16 1.17 0.69
C LYS A 68 -7.23 0.43 2.01
N CYS A 69 -6.83 -0.84 2.00
CA CYS A 69 -6.83 -1.66 3.22
C CYS A 69 -5.86 -1.11 4.24
N ILE A 70 -4.67 -0.72 3.80
CA ILE A 70 -3.66 -0.16 4.71
C ILE A 70 -4.14 1.16 5.29
N ASP A 71 -4.70 2.03 4.45
CA ASP A 71 -5.22 3.31 4.92
C ASP A 71 -6.33 3.12 5.95
N LYS A 72 -7.25 2.21 5.66
CA LYS A 72 -8.35 1.91 6.57
C LYS A 72 -7.82 1.35 7.89
N TYR A 73 -6.87 0.44 7.79
CA TYR A 73 -6.26 -0.16 8.98
C TYR A 73 -5.58 0.91 9.84
N MET A 74 -4.77 1.75 9.22
CA MET A 74 -4.04 2.78 9.97
C MET A 74 -4.99 3.78 10.63
N LYS A 75 -6.08 4.11 9.97
CA LYS A 75 -7.06 5.03 10.54
C LYS A 75 -7.83 4.44 11.71
N SER A 76 -7.88 3.13 11.82
CA SER A 76 -8.60 2.47 12.89
C SER A 76 -7.79 2.37 14.19
N LEU A 77 -6.51 2.71 14.16
CA LEU A 77 -5.64 2.53 15.30
C LEU A 77 -5.72 3.71 16.26
N ASP A 78 -5.56 3.42 17.55
CA ASP A 78 -5.43 4.49 18.52
C ASP A 78 -4.04 5.11 18.38
N VAL A 79 -3.82 6.24 19.04
CA VAL A 79 -2.59 7.02 18.85
C VAL A 79 -1.34 6.21 19.19
N GLU A 80 -1.36 5.51 20.31
CA GLU A 80 -0.19 4.74 20.74
C GLU A 80 0.13 3.63 19.75
N THR A 81 -0.87 2.86 19.36
CA THR A 81 -0.68 1.76 18.42
C THR A 81 -0.24 2.28 17.07
N TYR A 82 -0.85 3.38 16.61
CA TYR A 82 -0.47 4.00 15.36
C TYR A 82 1.02 4.36 15.34
N ARG A 83 1.51 4.97 16.42
CA ARG A 83 2.93 5.35 16.49
C ARG A 83 3.85 4.16 16.40
N ILE A 84 3.50 3.07 17.08
CA ILE A 84 4.33 1.87 17.09
C ILE A 84 4.34 1.21 15.72
N VAL A 85 3.16 1.04 15.12
CA VAL A 85 3.03 0.42 13.80
C VAL A 85 3.73 1.28 12.74
N TYR A 86 3.53 2.58 12.79
CA TYR A 86 4.15 3.48 11.83
C TYR A 86 5.67 3.42 11.94
N ALA A 87 6.19 3.45 13.17
CA ALA A 87 7.64 3.40 13.38
C ALA A 87 8.22 2.10 12.85
N LYS A 88 7.52 0.99 13.06
CA LYS A 88 8.02 -0.32 12.63
C LYS A 88 8.03 -0.50 11.13
N TYR A 89 6.88 -0.25 10.51
CA TYR A 89 6.72 -0.60 9.10
C TYR A 89 7.02 0.54 8.14
N PHE A 90 6.69 1.76 8.51
CA PHE A 90 6.91 2.90 7.62
C PHE A 90 8.30 3.50 7.80
N ASN A 91 8.77 3.61 9.04
CA ASN A 91 10.11 4.11 9.32
C ASN A 91 11.15 3.01 9.45
N ARG A 92 10.72 1.76 9.44
CA ARG A 92 11.59 0.59 9.50
C ARG A 92 12.52 0.58 10.70
N MET A 93 12.00 1.03 11.83
CA MET A 93 12.75 1.02 13.07
C MET A 93 12.80 -0.39 13.65
N LYS A 94 13.87 -0.67 14.37
CA LYS A 94 14.00 -1.95 15.05
C LYS A 94 13.15 -1.92 16.32
N ASN A 95 12.73 -3.10 16.76
CA ASN A 95 11.89 -3.19 17.96
C ASN A 95 12.54 -2.54 19.18
N TYR A 96 13.84 -2.73 19.32
CA TYR A 96 14.57 -2.12 20.43
C TYR A 96 14.49 -0.59 20.39
N ASP A 97 14.65 -0.02 19.21
CA ASP A 97 14.62 1.43 19.05
C ASP A 97 13.23 1.98 19.32
N ILE A 98 12.19 1.26 18.94
CA ILE A 98 10.81 1.65 19.21
C ILE A 98 10.57 1.63 20.72
N ALA A 99 11.02 0.57 21.37
CA ALA A 99 10.85 0.43 22.82
C ALA A 99 11.54 1.60 23.55
N THR A 100 12.75 1.95 23.12
CA THR A 100 13.49 3.05 23.73
C THR A 100 12.79 4.38 23.49
N LYS A 101 12.38 4.62 22.26
CA LYS A 101 11.75 5.89 21.90
C LYS A 101 10.47 6.16 22.67
N TYR A 102 9.65 5.13 22.85
CA TYR A 102 8.35 5.30 23.49
C TYR A 102 8.32 4.78 24.94
N HIS A 103 9.50 4.51 25.50
CA HIS A 103 9.62 4.12 26.92
C HIS A 103 8.78 2.88 27.23
N MET A 104 8.94 1.85 26.42
CA MET A 104 8.21 0.60 26.59
C MET A 104 9.19 -0.56 26.70
N HIS A 105 8.69 -1.66 27.24
CA HIS A 105 9.44 -2.90 27.23
C HIS A 105 9.46 -3.45 25.81
N ILE A 106 10.59 -4.02 25.42
CA ILE A 106 10.70 -4.61 24.07
C ILE A 106 9.71 -5.75 23.89
N SER A 107 9.44 -6.50 24.95
CA SER A 107 8.46 -7.59 24.87
C SER A 107 7.06 -7.06 24.59
N THR A 108 6.72 -5.90 25.14
CA THR A 108 5.44 -5.26 24.88
C THR A 108 5.34 -4.81 23.43
N VAL A 109 6.42 -4.24 22.88
CA VAL A 109 6.46 -3.82 21.49
C VAL A 109 6.26 -5.03 20.58
N LYS A 110 6.98 -6.11 20.84
CA LYS A 110 6.87 -7.32 20.03
C LYS A 110 5.46 -7.88 20.06
N ARG A 111 4.85 -7.93 21.24
CA ARG A 111 3.51 -8.48 21.40
C ARG A 111 2.48 -7.62 20.67
N LYS A 112 2.57 -6.31 20.81
CA LYS A 112 1.66 -5.41 20.13
C LYS A 112 1.78 -5.52 18.61
N LEU A 113 3.01 -5.56 18.11
CA LEU A 113 3.22 -5.69 16.66
C LEU A 113 2.70 -7.02 16.12
N SER A 114 2.91 -8.10 16.87
CA SER A 114 2.42 -9.40 16.45
C SER A 114 0.90 -9.41 16.40
N SER A 115 0.25 -8.86 17.42
CA SER A 115 -1.20 -8.78 17.47
C SER A 115 -1.75 -7.91 16.35
N GLN A 116 -1.10 -6.79 16.08
CA GLN A 116 -1.55 -5.88 15.01
C GLN A 116 -1.37 -6.49 13.63
N LEU A 117 -0.29 -7.25 13.44
CA LEU A 117 -0.09 -7.93 12.17
C LEU A 117 -1.21 -8.95 11.92
N ASP A 118 -1.66 -9.65 12.96
CA ASP A 118 -2.77 -10.58 12.82
C ASP A 118 -4.05 -9.86 12.42
N ILE A 119 -4.29 -8.69 13.01
CA ILE A 119 -5.48 -7.89 12.68
C ILE A 119 -5.43 -7.44 11.23
N PHE A 120 -4.27 -6.92 10.79
CA PHE A 120 -4.13 -6.50 9.41
C PHE A 120 -4.25 -7.65 8.44
N LEU A 121 -3.69 -8.81 8.80
CA LEU A 121 -3.76 -10.01 7.96
C LEU A 121 -5.22 -10.39 7.72
N LYS A 122 -6.05 -10.35 8.74
CA LYS A 122 -7.47 -10.63 8.58
C LYS A 122 -8.12 -9.62 7.65
N LEU A 123 -7.79 -8.36 7.81
CA LEU A 123 -8.39 -7.30 7.02
C LEU A 123 -8.04 -7.44 5.53
N ILE A 124 -6.77 -7.68 5.23
CA ILE A 124 -6.33 -7.76 3.84
C ILE A 124 -6.87 -9.00 3.15
N ASN A 125 -7.16 -10.05 3.91
CA ASN A 125 -7.68 -11.30 3.34
C ASN A 125 -9.19 -11.37 3.32
N THR A 126 -9.89 -10.41 3.90
CA THR A 126 -11.34 -10.45 3.98
C THR A 126 -12.00 -9.98 2.69
N ASP A 127 -11.41 -9.02 2.04
CA ASP A 127 -11.96 -8.53 0.79
C ASP A 127 -11.42 -9.33 -0.40
#